data_4cef1d202355cb74bf08f112cf9c58b6
#
_entry.id   4cef1d202355cb74bf08f112cf9c58b6
#
_cell.length_a   1.000
_cell.length_b   1.000
_cell.length_c   1.000
_cell.angle_alpha   90.00
_cell.angle_beta   90.00
_cell.angle_gamma   90.00
#
_symmetry.space_group_name_H-M   'P 1'
#
loop_
_entity.id
_entity.type
_entity.pdbx_description
1 polymer ?
#
loop_
_entity_poly.entity_id
_entity_poly.type
_entity_poly.pdbx_seq_one_letter_code
_entity_poly.pdbx_strand_id
1 'polypeptide(L)'
;MTTPVPIELIRGRHRRTVTLSRDKKPSWLRVRAPGSPDYLRLKRLMRTLSLTTVCEEANCPNIGECWNHGTATFMILGDVCTRSCGYCNVVHGTPQAIDTKEPDRVAEAVETLELQHVVITSVDRDDIADGGSGIFALTISAIRRQSPQCRIEVLIPDFSGRTNDLYTVLNATPNILNHNIETVERLYRMARPGGRYDRALDLLKKSSDYRPSIPTKSGVMVGLGESLDELFRTMSDLREASCSILTIGQYLRPSIAHLPVIKYYHPDEFKMLQEHA
;
A
#
# COMPACT_ATOMS: atom_id res chain seq x y z
N MET A 1 -23.10 -24.33 -19.53
CA MET A 1 -21.68 -24.34 -19.99
C MET A 1 -21.41 -23.00 -20.60
N THR A 2 -20.77 -22.08 -19.89
CA THR A 2 -20.43 -20.74 -20.36
C THR A 2 -18.97 -20.72 -20.78
N THR A 3 -18.73 -20.45 -22.06
CA THR A 3 -17.42 -20.36 -22.69
C THR A 3 -16.57 -19.23 -22.05
N PRO A 4 -15.31 -19.47 -21.73
CA PRO A 4 -14.44 -18.39 -21.22
C PRO A 4 -14.14 -17.37 -22.30
N VAL A 5 -14.21 -16.09 -21.92
CA VAL A 5 -13.84 -14.96 -22.81
C VAL A 5 -12.34 -14.75 -22.71
N PRO A 6 -11.58 -14.81 -23.80
CA PRO A 6 -10.14 -14.56 -23.77
C PRO A 6 -9.87 -13.06 -23.66
N ILE A 7 -9.00 -12.66 -22.73
CA ILE A 7 -8.44 -11.30 -22.68
C ILE A 7 -7.10 -11.35 -23.42
N GLU A 8 -7.00 -10.60 -24.50
CA GLU A 8 -5.73 -10.40 -25.23
C GLU A 8 -4.83 -9.45 -24.45
N LEU A 9 -3.77 -9.97 -23.87
CA LEU A 9 -2.64 -9.18 -23.37
C LEU A 9 -1.77 -8.79 -24.57
N ILE A 10 -1.92 -7.56 -25.05
CA ILE A 10 -1.18 -7.05 -26.19
C ILE A 10 0.20 -6.55 -25.72
N ARG A 11 1.26 -7.26 -26.02
CA ARG A 11 2.54 -6.95 -26.70
C ARG A 11 3.69 -7.86 -26.24
N GLY A 12 4.23 -8.56 -27.25
CA GLY A 12 5.42 -9.40 -27.15
C GLY A 12 5.18 -10.77 -27.80
N ARG A 13 6.07 -11.21 -28.67
CA ARG A 13 5.93 -12.34 -29.63
C ARG A 13 5.65 -13.75 -29.08
N HIS A 14 5.02 -13.87 -27.90
CA HIS A 14 4.47 -15.13 -27.41
C HIS A 14 3.08 -14.89 -26.85
N ARG A 15 2.05 -15.23 -27.63
CA ARG A 15 0.67 -15.36 -27.17
C ARG A 15 0.60 -16.51 -26.15
N ARG A 16 0.57 -16.19 -24.88
CA ARG A 16 0.07 -17.14 -23.86
C ARG A 16 -1.39 -16.82 -23.64
N THR A 17 -2.27 -17.72 -24.05
CA THR A 17 -3.69 -17.66 -23.69
C THR A 17 -3.81 -17.98 -22.21
N VAL A 18 -4.04 -16.97 -21.39
CA VAL A 18 -4.33 -17.19 -19.97
C VAL A 18 -5.82 -17.49 -19.85
N THR A 19 -6.15 -18.75 -19.58
CA THR A 19 -7.52 -19.14 -19.25
C THR A 19 -7.83 -18.56 -17.87
N LEU A 20 -8.70 -17.54 -17.81
CA LEU A 20 -9.20 -17.00 -16.55
C LEU A 20 -10.02 -18.07 -15.85
N SER A 21 -9.48 -18.70 -14.83
CA SER A 21 -10.21 -19.58 -13.95
C SER A 21 -11.21 -18.74 -13.14
N ARG A 22 -12.49 -19.12 -13.20
CA ARG A 22 -13.55 -18.64 -12.28
C ARG A 22 -13.49 -19.39 -10.94
N ASP A 23 -12.31 -19.77 -10.50
CA ASP A 23 -12.15 -20.59 -9.33
C ASP A 23 -12.64 -19.86 -8.09
N LYS A 24 -13.44 -20.56 -7.31
CA LYS A 24 -13.85 -20.09 -5.99
C LYS A 24 -12.59 -19.86 -5.15
N LYS A 25 -12.58 -18.77 -4.39
CA LYS A 25 -11.47 -18.52 -3.43
C LYS A 25 -11.23 -19.78 -2.60
N PRO A 26 -9.97 -20.20 -2.43
CA PRO A 26 -9.62 -21.36 -1.61
C PRO A 26 -10.11 -21.22 -0.17
N SER A 27 -10.28 -22.34 0.52
CA SER A 27 -10.82 -22.35 1.88
C SER A 27 -9.95 -21.60 2.90
N TRP A 28 -8.65 -21.54 2.68
CA TRP A 28 -7.69 -20.83 3.55
C TRP A 28 -7.73 -19.31 3.41
N LEU A 29 -8.40 -18.75 2.41
CA LEU A 29 -8.59 -17.30 2.22
C LEU A 29 -9.89 -16.78 2.87
N ARG A 30 -10.39 -17.44 3.89
CA ARG A 30 -11.57 -16.99 4.64
C ARG A 30 -11.15 -16.04 5.76
N VAL A 31 -11.81 -14.89 5.83
CA VAL A 31 -11.69 -13.92 6.93
C VAL A 31 -13.03 -13.75 7.61
N ARG A 32 -13.03 -13.37 8.89
CA ARG A 32 -14.25 -13.04 9.62
C ARG A 32 -14.83 -11.72 9.08
N ALA A 33 -16.16 -11.66 8.94
CA ALA A 33 -16.82 -10.42 8.58
C ALA A 33 -16.56 -9.35 9.67
N PRO A 34 -16.27 -8.09 9.30
CA PRO A 34 -16.10 -7.00 10.25
C PRO A 34 -17.43 -6.69 10.95
N GLY A 35 -17.42 -6.45 12.25
CA GLY A 35 -18.63 -6.17 13.03
C GLY A 35 -18.41 -6.05 14.53
N SER A 36 -17.17 -6.04 15.01
CA SER A 36 -16.87 -5.82 16.43
C SER A 36 -17.27 -4.41 16.90
N PRO A 37 -17.50 -4.21 18.22
CA PRO A 37 -17.75 -2.89 18.78
C PRO A 37 -16.67 -1.87 18.41
N ASP A 38 -15.38 -2.27 18.41
CA ASP A 38 -14.25 -1.42 18.09
C ASP A 38 -14.25 -1.03 16.60
N TYR A 39 -14.56 -1.97 15.70
CA TYR A 39 -14.76 -1.68 14.28
C TYR A 39 -15.84 -0.61 14.08
N LEU A 40 -17.00 -0.75 14.76
CA LEU A 40 -18.11 0.20 14.64
C LEU A 40 -17.78 1.58 15.24
N ARG A 41 -17.02 1.61 16.35
CA ARG A 41 -16.53 2.84 16.98
C ARG A 41 -15.59 3.58 16.03
N LEU A 42 -14.61 2.90 15.47
CA LEU A 42 -13.63 3.47 14.54
C LEU A 42 -14.31 3.98 13.27
N LYS A 43 -15.23 3.20 12.70
CA LYS A 43 -16.00 3.62 11.53
C LYS A 43 -16.81 4.90 11.77
N ARG A 44 -17.45 5.04 12.93
CA ARG A 44 -18.18 6.26 13.29
C ARG A 44 -17.24 7.47 13.40
N LEU A 45 -16.10 7.30 14.07
CA LEU A 45 -15.12 8.36 14.23
C LEU A 45 -14.59 8.86 12.88
N MET A 46 -14.27 7.93 11.94
CA MET A 46 -13.85 8.31 10.58
C MET A 46 -14.89 9.20 9.90
N ARG A 47 -16.18 8.87 10.02
CA ARG A 47 -17.27 9.70 9.45
C ARG A 47 -17.37 11.06 10.11
N THR A 48 -17.29 11.11 11.45
CA THR A 48 -17.37 12.38 12.22
C THR A 48 -16.25 13.33 11.87
N LEU A 49 -15.03 12.82 11.69
CA LEU A 49 -13.84 13.60 11.38
C LEU A 49 -13.61 13.78 9.86
N SER A 50 -14.52 13.28 9.01
CA SER A 50 -14.35 13.31 7.54
C SER A 50 -12.99 12.81 7.10
N LEU A 51 -12.58 11.63 7.64
CA LEU A 51 -11.33 10.98 7.33
C LEU A 51 -11.55 9.74 6.45
N THR A 52 -10.58 9.46 5.61
CA THR A 52 -10.56 8.32 4.70
C THR A 52 -9.57 7.26 5.19
N THR A 53 -9.92 5.98 5.02
CA THR A 53 -9.00 4.87 5.32
C THR A 53 -8.80 4.02 4.08
N VAL A 54 -7.56 3.60 3.84
CA VAL A 54 -7.25 2.59 2.81
C VAL A 54 -8.03 1.29 3.06
N CYS A 55 -8.30 0.97 4.32
CA CYS A 55 -9.03 -0.24 4.68
C CYS A 55 -10.46 -0.27 4.09
N GLU A 56 -11.13 0.89 4.00
CA GLU A 56 -12.45 1.01 3.38
C GLU A 56 -12.33 1.15 1.86
N GLU A 57 -11.49 2.06 1.36
CA GLU A 57 -11.36 2.35 -0.08
C GLU A 57 -10.83 1.17 -0.88
N ALA A 58 -9.88 0.43 -0.33
CA ALA A 58 -9.34 -0.77 -0.96
C ALA A 58 -10.18 -2.04 -0.74
N ASN A 59 -11.33 -1.95 -0.04
CA ASN A 59 -12.12 -3.12 0.38
C ASN A 59 -11.26 -4.20 1.04
N CYS A 60 -10.39 -3.79 1.97
CA CYS A 60 -9.41 -4.67 2.58
C CYS A 60 -10.09 -5.80 3.37
N PRO A 61 -9.80 -7.08 3.07
CA PRO A 61 -10.43 -8.19 3.78
C PRO A 61 -10.02 -8.28 5.26
N ASN A 62 -8.89 -7.68 5.63
CA ASN A 62 -8.34 -7.72 6.98
C ASN A 62 -8.85 -6.58 7.88
N ILE A 63 -9.72 -5.71 7.37
CA ILE A 63 -10.21 -4.52 8.08
C ILE A 63 -10.76 -4.84 9.48
N GLY A 64 -11.53 -5.93 9.60
CA GLY A 64 -12.12 -6.34 10.87
C GLY A 64 -11.08 -6.74 11.91
N GLU A 65 -10.02 -7.43 11.50
CA GLU A 65 -8.95 -7.87 12.37
C GLU A 65 -8.04 -6.70 12.77
N CYS A 66 -7.57 -5.90 11.81
CA CYS A 66 -6.70 -4.77 12.06
C CYS A 66 -7.35 -3.74 12.99
N TRP A 67 -8.60 -3.40 12.75
CA TRP A 67 -9.33 -2.43 13.56
C TRP A 67 -9.62 -2.96 14.97
N ASN A 68 -9.79 -4.27 15.12
CA ASN A 68 -9.97 -4.90 16.44
C ASN A 68 -8.68 -4.90 17.25
N HIS A 69 -7.52 -4.86 16.59
CA HIS A 69 -6.20 -4.75 17.25
C HIS A 69 -5.71 -3.30 17.40
N GLY A 70 -6.59 -2.30 17.22
CA GLY A 70 -6.23 -0.89 17.36
C GLY A 70 -5.23 -0.38 16.33
N THR A 71 -5.17 -1.01 15.14
CA THR A 71 -4.33 -0.57 14.03
C THR A 71 -5.20 0.00 12.92
N ALA A 72 -4.98 1.25 12.54
CA ALA A 72 -5.67 1.91 11.44
C ALA A 72 -4.66 2.44 10.42
N THR A 73 -5.07 2.41 9.14
CA THR A 73 -4.32 3.00 8.04
C THR A 73 -5.11 4.18 7.48
N PHE A 74 -4.70 5.38 7.86
CA PHE A 74 -5.32 6.62 7.34
C PHE A 74 -4.80 6.92 5.95
N MET A 75 -5.71 7.33 5.07
CA MET A 75 -5.36 7.79 3.72
C MET A 75 -5.57 9.30 3.66
N ILE A 76 -4.48 10.03 3.54
CA ILE A 76 -4.46 11.50 3.46
C ILE A 76 -4.40 11.99 2.01
N LEU A 77 -4.55 13.31 1.81
CA LEU A 77 -4.55 13.98 0.51
C LEU A 77 -5.80 13.71 -0.34
N GLY A 78 -6.89 13.28 0.32
CA GLY A 78 -8.16 12.98 -0.32
C GLY A 78 -8.31 11.52 -0.72
N ASP A 79 -9.32 11.25 -1.56
CA ASP A 79 -9.78 9.92 -1.97
C ASP A 79 -9.65 9.64 -3.48
N VAL A 80 -9.12 10.61 -4.25
CA VAL A 80 -8.91 10.49 -5.69
C VAL A 80 -7.43 10.51 -6.01
N CYS A 81 -6.94 9.44 -6.67
CA CYS A 81 -5.55 9.27 -7.03
C CYS A 81 -5.28 9.77 -8.47
N THR A 82 -4.14 10.40 -8.71
CA THR A 82 -3.71 10.78 -10.07
C THR A 82 -3.22 9.60 -10.91
N ARG A 83 -2.96 8.43 -10.29
CA ARG A 83 -2.50 7.22 -10.96
C ARG A 83 -3.56 6.13 -10.95
N SER A 84 -3.52 5.23 -11.97
CA SER A 84 -4.49 4.14 -12.18
C SER A 84 -3.82 2.78 -12.10
N CYS A 85 -3.35 2.39 -10.91
CA CYS A 85 -2.74 1.08 -10.70
C CYS A 85 -3.77 -0.04 -10.91
N GLY A 86 -3.41 -1.05 -11.73
CA GLY A 86 -4.34 -2.11 -12.16
C GLY A 86 -4.83 -3.04 -11.05
N TYR A 87 -4.23 -2.99 -9.88
CA TYR A 87 -4.63 -3.76 -8.69
C TYR A 87 -5.43 -2.95 -7.67
N CYS A 88 -5.42 -1.61 -7.77
CA CYS A 88 -5.89 -0.71 -6.71
C CYS A 88 -7.35 -0.31 -6.92
N ASN A 89 -8.15 -0.38 -5.86
CA ASN A 89 -9.57 -0.03 -5.89
C ASN A 89 -9.86 1.45 -5.57
N VAL A 90 -8.83 2.23 -5.26
CA VAL A 90 -8.98 3.67 -5.01
C VAL A 90 -9.41 4.38 -6.30
N VAL A 91 -10.34 5.31 -6.18
CA VAL A 91 -10.82 6.11 -7.32
C VAL A 91 -9.66 6.90 -7.92
N HIS A 92 -9.59 6.93 -9.25
CA HIS A 92 -8.57 7.69 -9.96
C HIS A 92 -9.19 8.78 -10.86
N GLY A 93 -8.47 9.90 -10.99
CA GLY A 93 -8.96 11.04 -11.74
C GLY A 93 -8.28 12.34 -11.34
N THR A 94 -9.04 13.43 -11.36
CA THR A 94 -8.57 14.76 -10.94
C THR A 94 -8.93 14.97 -9.48
N PRO A 95 -7.93 15.03 -8.55
CA PRO A 95 -8.18 15.23 -7.14
C PRO A 95 -8.69 16.66 -6.83
N GLN A 96 -9.32 16.80 -5.69
CA GLN A 96 -9.71 18.11 -5.16
C GLN A 96 -8.51 18.86 -4.54
N ALA A 97 -8.74 20.12 -4.18
CA ALA A 97 -7.76 20.94 -3.46
C ALA A 97 -7.34 20.27 -2.14
N ILE A 98 -6.11 20.54 -1.72
CA ILE A 98 -5.56 20.01 -0.46
C ILE A 98 -6.33 20.61 0.73
N ASP A 99 -6.75 19.76 1.64
CA ASP A 99 -7.28 20.16 2.94
C ASP A 99 -6.13 20.30 3.96
N THR A 100 -5.74 21.53 4.23
CA THR A 100 -4.66 21.83 5.17
C THR A 100 -4.98 21.50 6.64
N LYS A 101 -6.26 21.23 6.97
CA LYS A 101 -6.71 20.82 8.30
C LYS A 101 -6.75 19.29 8.49
N GLU A 102 -6.57 18.53 7.44
CA GLU A 102 -6.56 17.07 7.49
C GLU A 102 -5.52 16.52 8.49
N PRO A 103 -4.27 17.03 8.57
CA PRO A 103 -3.28 16.59 9.56
C PRO A 103 -3.75 16.65 11.01
N ASP A 104 -4.44 17.73 11.40
CA ASP A 104 -4.93 17.89 12.76
C ASP A 104 -6.09 16.94 13.07
N ARG A 105 -7.00 16.69 12.13
CA ARG A 105 -8.07 15.69 12.28
C ARG A 105 -7.55 14.26 12.37
N VAL A 106 -6.50 13.94 11.62
CA VAL A 106 -5.83 12.63 11.74
C VAL A 106 -5.21 12.48 13.13
N ALA A 107 -4.55 13.52 13.65
CA ALA A 107 -3.97 13.48 15.00
C ALA A 107 -5.05 13.33 16.08
N GLU A 108 -6.19 14.04 15.96
CA GLU A 108 -7.35 13.90 16.84
C GLU A 108 -7.91 12.47 16.82
N ALA A 109 -7.97 11.84 15.63
CA ALA A 109 -8.42 10.44 15.52
C ALA A 109 -7.46 9.47 16.21
N VAL A 110 -6.16 9.65 16.04
CA VAL A 110 -5.11 8.82 16.67
C VAL A 110 -5.19 8.93 18.19
N GLU A 111 -5.37 10.12 18.74
CA GLU A 111 -5.52 10.38 20.17
C GLU A 111 -6.81 9.76 20.71
N THR A 112 -7.97 10.04 20.07
CA THR A 112 -9.29 9.54 20.48
C THR A 112 -9.37 8.01 20.49
N LEU A 113 -8.64 7.36 19.58
CA LEU A 113 -8.59 5.90 19.48
C LEU A 113 -7.47 5.29 20.35
N GLU A 114 -6.65 6.12 21.01
CA GLU A 114 -5.49 5.69 21.81
C GLU A 114 -4.56 4.73 21.07
N LEU A 115 -4.31 5.03 19.76
CA LEU A 115 -3.53 4.12 18.92
C LEU A 115 -2.08 4.04 19.37
N GLN A 116 -1.57 2.82 19.51
CA GLN A 116 -0.16 2.56 19.80
C GLN A 116 0.69 2.55 18.54
N HIS A 117 0.07 2.28 17.39
CA HIS A 117 0.70 2.27 16.08
C HIS A 117 -0.29 2.78 15.03
N VAL A 118 0.15 3.70 14.20
CA VAL A 118 -0.64 4.25 13.09
C VAL A 118 0.14 4.16 11.79
N VAL A 119 -0.57 3.80 10.72
CA VAL A 119 -0.04 3.86 9.35
C VAL A 119 -0.70 5.04 8.63
N ILE A 120 0.12 5.93 8.11
CA ILE A 120 -0.31 7.05 7.27
C ILE A 120 0.10 6.76 5.83
N THR A 121 -0.87 6.75 4.94
CA THR A 121 -0.63 6.64 3.51
C THR A 121 -1.38 7.73 2.75
N SER A 122 -1.23 7.79 1.44
CA SER A 122 -1.93 8.75 0.61
C SER A 122 -2.32 8.17 -0.74
N VAL A 123 -3.19 8.87 -1.44
CA VAL A 123 -3.28 8.79 -2.90
C VAL A 123 -2.02 9.40 -3.54
N ASP A 124 -1.67 9.01 -4.77
CA ASP A 124 -0.65 9.74 -5.54
C ASP A 124 -1.21 11.11 -5.97
N ARG A 125 -0.41 12.15 -5.79
CA ARG A 125 -0.72 13.55 -6.10
C ARG A 125 0.35 14.13 -7.02
N ASP A 126 0.49 13.54 -8.22
CA ASP A 126 1.42 14.06 -9.25
C ASP A 126 1.03 15.44 -9.77
N ASP A 127 -0.16 15.91 -9.44
CA ASP A 127 -0.73 17.23 -9.77
C ASP A 127 -0.17 18.38 -8.90
N ILE A 128 0.47 18.09 -7.76
CA ILE A 128 1.04 19.11 -6.87
C ILE A 128 2.57 19.01 -6.83
N ALA A 129 3.19 20.17 -6.62
CA ALA A 129 4.64 20.32 -6.81
C ALA A 129 5.49 19.39 -5.93
N ASP A 130 5.08 19.19 -4.67
CA ASP A 130 5.81 18.35 -3.71
C ASP A 130 5.23 16.92 -3.59
N GLY A 131 4.24 16.54 -4.42
CA GLY A 131 3.60 15.23 -4.33
C GLY A 131 2.92 14.93 -3.00
N GLY A 132 2.70 15.94 -2.16
CA GLY A 132 2.08 15.83 -0.85
C GLY A 132 3.05 15.57 0.31
N SER A 133 4.36 15.64 0.08
CA SER A 133 5.38 15.39 1.12
C SER A 133 5.23 16.33 2.32
N GLY A 134 4.85 17.59 2.09
CA GLY A 134 4.56 18.57 3.13
C GLY A 134 3.40 18.17 4.04
N ILE A 135 2.33 17.62 3.48
CA ILE A 135 1.17 17.13 4.28
C ILE A 135 1.56 15.90 5.10
N PHE A 136 2.37 14.96 4.56
CA PHE A 136 2.94 13.88 5.36
C PHE A 136 3.72 14.42 6.56
N ALA A 137 4.62 15.39 6.36
CA ALA A 137 5.41 15.97 7.42
C ALA A 137 4.55 16.67 8.48
N LEU A 138 3.52 17.42 8.06
CA LEU A 138 2.56 18.06 8.97
C LEU A 138 1.75 17.03 9.77
N THR A 139 1.32 15.93 9.13
CA THR A 139 0.57 14.85 9.79
C THR A 139 1.41 14.15 10.85
N ILE A 140 2.66 13.80 10.52
CA ILE A 140 3.61 13.23 11.49
C ILE A 140 3.79 14.16 12.69
N SER A 141 4.00 15.45 12.42
CA SER A 141 4.20 16.47 13.46
C SER A 141 2.97 16.66 14.34
N ALA A 142 1.77 16.66 13.76
CA ALA A 142 0.51 16.78 14.49
C ALA A 142 0.27 15.58 15.41
N ILE A 143 0.46 14.35 14.90
CA ILE A 143 0.35 13.11 15.70
C ILE A 143 1.37 13.13 16.83
N ARG A 144 2.61 13.52 16.57
CA ARG A 144 3.67 13.55 17.58
C ARG A 144 3.38 14.51 18.71
N ARG A 145 2.71 15.64 18.44
CA ARG A 145 2.27 16.59 19.47
C ARG A 145 1.17 16.05 20.36
N GLN A 146 0.16 15.37 19.79
CA GLN A 146 -1.03 14.92 20.52
C GLN A 146 -0.83 13.53 21.14
N SER A 147 -0.09 12.66 20.46
CA SER A 147 0.13 11.26 20.86
C SER A 147 1.63 10.89 20.76
N PRO A 148 2.49 11.45 21.64
CA PRO A 148 3.97 11.33 21.52
C PRO A 148 4.48 9.88 21.61
N GLN A 149 3.72 8.96 22.20
CA GLN A 149 4.08 7.54 22.33
C GLN A 149 3.62 6.70 21.15
N CYS A 150 2.73 7.24 20.28
CA CYS A 150 2.26 6.50 19.11
C CYS A 150 3.39 6.30 18.10
N ARG A 151 3.58 5.08 17.65
CA ARG A 151 4.52 4.76 16.55
C ARG A 151 3.88 5.12 15.22
N ILE A 152 4.61 5.85 14.40
CA ILE A 152 4.12 6.36 13.11
C ILE A 152 4.87 5.65 11.98
N GLU A 153 4.15 4.83 11.23
CA GLU A 153 4.61 4.30 9.94
C GLU A 153 4.04 5.17 8.82
N VAL A 154 4.84 5.50 7.82
CA VAL A 154 4.35 6.20 6.62
C VAL A 154 4.53 5.30 5.41
N LEU A 155 3.46 5.08 4.64
CA LEU A 155 3.49 4.42 3.33
C LEU A 155 3.38 5.51 2.27
N ILE A 156 4.51 5.90 1.72
CA ILE A 156 4.64 7.06 0.82
C ILE A 156 4.56 6.69 -0.66
N PRO A 157 4.12 7.60 -1.55
CA PRO A 157 4.30 7.47 -2.99
C PRO A 157 5.77 7.62 -3.37
N ASP A 158 6.10 7.41 -4.65
CA ASP A 158 7.49 7.56 -5.12
C ASP A 158 7.91 9.02 -5.40
N PHE A 159 7.01 9.99 -5.13
CA PHE A 159 7.20 11.42 -5.38
C PHE A 159 7.77 11.71 -6.77
N SER A 160 7.50 10.86 -7.78
CA SER A 160 8.08 10.94 -9.12
C SER A 160 9.61 10.97 -9.14
N GLY A 161 10.26 10.45 -8.09
CA GLY A 161 11.72 10.38 -7.90
C GLY A 161 12.34 11.67 -7.33
N ARG A 162 11.54 12.62 -6.87
CA ARG A 162 12.06 13.87 -6.27
C ARG A 162 12.62 13.63 -4.86
N THR A 163 13.92 13.66 -4.75
CA THR A 163 14.66 13.35 -3.51
C THR A 163 14.37 14.33 -2.37
N ASN A 164 14.15 15.62 -2.67
CA ASN A 164 13.83 16.61 -1.65
C ASN A 164 12.50 16.32 -0.97
N ASP A 165 11.51 15.81 -1.70
CA ASP A 165 10.21 15.44 -1.16
C ASP A 165 10.30 14.24 -0.22
N LEU A 166 11.12 13.24 -0.60
CA LEU A 166 11.47 12.13 0.29
C LEU A 166 12.12 12.63 1.59
N TYR A 167 13.09 13.54 1.47
CA TYR A 167 13.80 14.07 2.64
C TYR A 167 12.90 14.94 3.53
N THR A 168 11.89 15.61 2.97
CA THR A 168 10.87 16.33 3.74
C THR A 168 10.14 15.38 4.69
N VAL A 169 9.72 14.21 4.22
CA VAL A 169 9.07 13.20 5.06
C VAL A 169 10.02 12.61 6.10
N LEU A 170 11.25 12.26 5.69
CA LEU A 170 12.25 11.69 6.59
C LEU A 170 12.68 12.66 7.71
N ASN A 171 12.71 13.97 7.43
CA ASN A 171 13.02 15.00 8.41
C ASN A 171 11.91 15.17 9.46
N ALA A 172 10.67 14.80 9.15
CA ALA A 172 9.59 14.71 10.13
C ALA A 172 9.71 13.50 11.09
N THR A 173 10.72 12.64 10.87
CA THR A 173 11.09 11.51 11.74
C THR A 173 9.98 10.50 12.01
N PRO A 174 9.41 9.85 10.97
CA PRO A 174 8.54 8.70 11.18
C PRO A 174 9.32 7.55 11.85
N ASN A 175 8.62 6.61 12.49
CA ASN A 175 9.25 5.44 13.10
C ASN A 175 9.59 4.37 12.05
N ILE A 176 8.85 4.29 10.94
CA ILE A 176 9.07 3.39 9.81
C ILE A 176 8.74 4.15 8.54
N LEU A 177 9.60 4.04 7.52
CA LEU A 177 9.31 4.50 6.17
C LEU A 177 9.00 3.29 5.29
N ASN A 178 7.81 3.26 4.73
CA ASN A 178 7.34 2.21 3.83
C ASN A 178 7.14 2.77 2.42
N HIS A 179 7.64 2.04 1.43
CA HIS A 179 7.29 2.21 0.03
C HIS A 179 7.19 0.84 -0.63
N ASN A 180 5.99 0.46 -1.05
CA ASN A 180 5.75 -0.86 -1.62
C ASN A 180 6.37 -1.00 -3.01
N ILE A 181 7.09 -2.11 -3.24
CA ILE A 181 7.53 -2.54 -4.57
C ILE A 181 6.36 -3.09 -5.40
N GLU A 182 5.31 -3.54 -4.75
CA GLU A 182 4.04 -4.07 -5.27
C GLU A 182 4.14 -5.38 -6.04
N THR A 183 5.05 -5.50 -7.00
CA THR A 183 5.22 -6.71 -7.82
C THR A 183 6.64 -6.78 -8.41
N VAL A 184 6.94 -7.87 -9.09
CA VAL A 184 8.23 -8.10 -9.76
C VAL A 184 8.42 -7.17 -10.97
N GLU A 185 9.66 -6.91 -11.36
CA GLU A 185 10.04 -5.94 -12.42
C GLU A 185 9.26 -6.14 -13.73
N ARG A 186 9.16 -7.37 -14.23
CA ARG A 186 8.46 -7.69 -15.47
C ARG A 186 6.99 -7.25 -15.48
N LEU A 187 6.33 -7.34 -14.34
CA LEU A 187 4.90 -7.02 -14.19
C LEU A 187 4.65 -5.55 -13.85
N TYR A 188 5.69 -4.78 -13.53
CA TYR A 188 5.57 -3.46 -12.94
C TYR A 188 4.77 -2.49 -13.82
N ARG A 189 5.09 -2.44 -15.13
CA ARG A 189 4.40 -1.56 -16.07
C ARG A 189 2.90 -1.85 -16.20
N MET A 190 2.52 -3.13 -16.06
CA MET A 190 1.12 -3.54 -16.13
C MET A 190 0.39 -3.27 -14.80
N ALA A 191 1.04 -3.57 -13.69
CA ALA A 191 0.44 -3.47 -12.37
C ALA A 191 0.38 -2.01 -11.86
N ARG A 192 1.47 -1.24 -12.06
CA ARG A 192 1.64 0.12 -11.54
C ARG A 192 2.02 1.12 -12.66
N PRO A 193 1.09 1.45 -13.58
CA PRO A 193 1.33 2.49 -14.59
C PRO A 193 1.77 3.81 -13.94
N GLY A 194 2.82 4.44 -14.47
CA GLY A 194 3.43 5.66 -13.88
C GLY A 194 4.46 5.41 -12.79
N GLY A 195 4.46 4.23 -12.16
CA GLY A 195 5.54 3.80 -11.29
C GLY A 195 6.72 3.20 -12.06
N ARG A 196 7.87 3.07 -11.38
CA ARG A 196 9.08 2.44 -11.92
C ARG A 196 9.73 1.57 -10.86
N TYR A 197 10.11 0.35 -11.23
CA TYR A 197 10.72 -0.62 -10.33
C TYR A 197 12.05 -0.12 -9.75
N ASP A 198 12.93 0.37 -10.61
CA ASP A 198 14.21 0.96 -10.24
C ASP A 198 14.06 2.19 -9.32
N ARG A 199 13.05 3.03 -9.56
CA ARG A 199 12.76 4.20 -8.70
C ARG A 199 12.31 3.79 -7.30
N ALA A 200 11.53 2.72 -7.17
CA ALA A 200 11.10 2.22 -5.87
C ALA A 200 12.29 1.72 -5.04
N LEU A 201 13.22 1.00 -5.65
CA LEU A 201 14.46 0.56 -5.01
C LEU A 201 15.38 1.75 -4.64
N ASP A 202 15.55 2.69 -5.55
CA ASP A 202 16.35 3.91 -5.32
C ASP A 202 15.78 4.74 -4.16
N LEU A 203 14.46 4.85 -4.05
CA LEU A 203 13.80 5.54 -2.94
C LEU A 203 14.13 4.88 -1.60
N LEU A 204 14.01 3.54 -1.50
CA LEU A 204 14.33 2.80 -0.27
C LEU A 204 15.81 2.95 0.09
N LYS A 205 16.70 2.82 -0.90
CA LYS A 205 18.15 3.01 -0.72
C LYS A 205 18.49 4.39 -0.21
N LYS A 206 17.97 5.44 -0.86
CA LYS A 206 18.16 6.84 -0.43
C LYS A 206 17.61 7.10 0.97
N SER A 207 16.50 6.47 1.33
CA SER A 207 15.93 6.60 2.68
C SER A 207 16.87 6.04 3.73
N SER A 208 17.39 4.83 3.51
CA SER A 208 18.34 4.18 4.41
C SER A 208 19.66 4.95 4.52
N ASP A 209 20.17 5.46 3.39
CA ASP A 209 21.41 6.23 3.37
C ASP A 209 21.28 7.60 4.08
N TYR A 210 20.12 8.27 3.92
CA TYR A 210 19.88 9.59 4.52
C TYR A 210 19.54 9.51 6.02
N ARG A 211 18.75 8.52 6.44
CA ARG A 211 18.30 8.32 7.83
C ARG A 211 18.43 6.84 8.24
N PRO A 212 19.65 6.34 8.49
CA PRO A 212 19.85 4.93 8.83
C PRO A 212 19.12 4.46 10.10
N SER A 213 18.72 5.39 10.96
CA SER A 213 17.96 5.09 12.19
C SER A 213 16.47 4.82 11.93
N ILE A 214 15.95 5.14 10.73
CA ILE A 214 14.57 4.89 10.33
C ILE A 214 14.55 3.61 9.48
N PRO A 215 14.02 2.48 9.99
CA PRO A 215 13.92 1.27 9.21
C PRO A 215 13.02 1.47 8.00
N THR A 216 13.46 0.95 6.86
CA THR A 216 12.69 0.93 5.62
C THR A 216 11.88 -0.33 5.51
N LYS A 217 10.68 -0.21 4.94
CA LYS A 217 9.76 -1.31 4.71
C LYS A 217 9.28 -1.33 3.28
N SER A 218 8.99 -2.51 2.75
CA SER A 218 8.35 -2.68 1.46
C SER A 218 7.29 -3.78 1.51
N GLY A 219 6.41 -3.78 0.52
CA GLY A 219 5.40 -4.81 0.35
C GLY A 219 5.37 -5.33 -1.09
N VAL A 220 5.17 -6.62 -1.24
CA VAL A 220 4.97 -7.28 -2.53
C VAL A 220 3.68 -8.09 -2.51
N MET A 221 2.89 -7.97 -3.57
CA MET A 221 1.73 -8.81 -3.81
C MET A 221 2.13 -10.02 -4.65
N VAL A 222 1.61 -11.19 -4.30
CA VAL A 222 1.77 -12.43 -5.06
C VAL A 222 0.44 -12.87 -5.67
N GLY A 223 0.49 -13.52 -6.83
CA GLY A 223 -0.67 -14.00 -7.55
C GLY A 223 -1.03 -13.21 -8.81
N LEU A 224 -0.15 -12.30 -9.27
CA LEU A 224 -0.29 -11.52 -10.50
C LEU A 224 0.35 -12.19 -11.72
N GLY A 225 1.00 -13.37 -11.55
CA GLY A 225 1.66 -14.14 -12.62
C GLY A 225 3.18 -14.07 -12.61
N GLU A 226 3.75 -13.66 -11.49
CA GLU A 226 5.19 -13.77 -11.20
C GLU A 226 5.63 -15.23 -11.04
N SER A 227 6.89 -15.50 -11.29
CA SER A 227 7.55 -16.76 -10.95
C SER A 227 8.25 -16.67 -9.59
N LEU A 228 8.59 -17.81 -8.99
CA LEU A 228 9.38 -17.85 -7.75
C LEU A 228 10.76 -17.21 -7.93
N ASP A 229 11.42 -17.46 -9.06
CA ASP A 229 12.73 -16.86 -9.35
C ASP A 229 12.67 -15.34 -9.44
N GLU A 230 11.58 -14.79 -10.00
CA GLU A 230 11.35 -13.35 -10.03
C GLU A 230 11.11 -12.77 -8.63
N LEU A 231 10.37 -13.48 -7.77
CA LEU A 231 10.17 -13.08 -6.37
C LEU A 231 11.48 -13.10 -5.60
N PHE A 232 12.29 -14.14 -5.73
CA PHE A 232 13.59 -14.25 -5.08
C PHE A 232 14.55 -13.15 -5.52
N ARG A 233 14.55 -12.82 -6.82
CA ARG A 233 15.30 -11.67 -7.34
C ARG A 233 14.82 -10.36 -6.72
N THR A 234 13.50 -10.13 -6.69
CA THR A 234 12.92 -8.93 -6.07
C THR A 234 13.29 -8.81 -4.59
N MET A 235 13.33 -9.93 -3.85
CA MET A 235 13.79 -9.93 -2.45
C MET A 235 15.29 -9.56 -2.34
N SER A 236 16.13 -10.07 -3.25
CA SER A 236 17.55 -9.70 -3.31
C SER A 236 17.74 -8.22 -3.62
N ASP A 237 17.00 -7.69 -4.62
CA ASP A 237 17.03 -6.27 -4.99
C ASP A 237 16.60 -5.37 -3.80
N LEU A 238 15.57 -5.77 -3.05
CA LEU A 238 15.13 -5.06 -1.85
C LEU A 238 16.19 -5.09 -0.75
N ARG A 239 16.88 -6.21 -0.56
CA ARG A 239 17.97 -6.35 0.41
C ARG A 239 19.16 -5.45 0.04
N GLU A 240 19.52 -5.41 -1.26
CA GLU A 240 20.55 -4.50 -1.78
C GLU A 240 20.17 -3.02 -1.62
N ALA A 241 18.88 -2.72 -1.72
CA ALA A 241 18.32 -1.40 -1.41
C ALA A 241 18.22 -1.10 0.10
N SER A 242 18.78 -1.97 0.97
CA SER A 242 18.75 -1.83 2.43
C SER A 242 17.33 -1.83 3.03
N CYS A 243 16.39 -2.54 2.41
CA CYS A 243 15.05 -2.73 2.96
C CYS A 243 15.11 -3.66 4.19
N SER A 244 14.63 -3.17 5.33
CA SER A 244 14.72 -3.88 6.62
C SER A 244 13.52 -4.78 6.91
N ILE A 245 12.36 -4.46 6.33
CA ILE A 245 11.10 -5.15 6.59
C ILE A 245 10.40 -5.42 5.27
N LEU A 246 10.05 -6.67 5.01
CA LEU A 246 9.27 -7.06 3.84
C LEU A 246 7.93 -7.68 4.26
N THR A 247 6.85 -7.24 3.64
CA THR A 247 5.54 -7.88 3.74
C THR A 247 5.16 -8.53 2.41
N ILE A 248 4.65 -9.77 2.47
CA ILE A 248 4.22 -10.52 1.29
C ILE A 248 2.75 -10.85 1.46
N GLY A 249 1.91 -10.43 0.51
CA GLY A 249 0.47 -10.60 0.58
C GLY A 249 -0.14 -11.18 -0.68
N GLN A 250 -1.16 -12.04 -0.54
CA GLN A 250 -1.94 -12.51 -1.68
C GLN A 250 -2.72 -11.37 -2.31
N TYR A 251 -2.53 -11.13 -3.59
CA TYR A 251 -3.39 -10.25 -4.35
C TYR A 251 -4.82 -10.79 -4.41
N LEU A 252 -5.78 -9.97 -4.05
CA LEU A 252 -7.20 -10.26 -4.18
C LEU A 252 -7.84 -9.22 -5.10
N ARG A 253 -8.39 -9.68 -6.21
CA ARG A 253 -8.99 -8.85 -7.23
C ARG A 253 -10.19 -8.07 -6.70
N PRO A 254 -10.18 -6.72 -6.67
CA PRO A 254 -11.31 -5.95 -6.15
C PRO A 254 -12.57 -6.06 -7.03
N SER A 255 -12.41 -5.99 -8.34
CA SER A 255 -13.52 -6.12 -9.29
C SER A 255 -13.06 -6.69 -10.63
N ILE A 256 -13.98 -6.99 -11.53
CA ILE A 256 -13.68 -7.52 -12.88
C ILE A 256 -12.86 -6.53 -13.73
N ALA A 257 -12.87 -5.24 -13.40
CA ALA A 257 -12.09 -4.22 -14.10
C ALA A 257 -10.60 -4.23 -13.73
N HIS A 258 -10.22 -4.89 -12.61
CA HIS A 258 -8.84 -4.96 -12.14
C HIS A 258 -8.10 -6.18 -12.70
N LEU A 259 -6.79 -6.23 -12.48
CA LEU A 259 -5.95 -7.35 -12.90
C LEU A 259 -6.49 -8.69 -12.37
N PRO A 260 -6.47 -9.75 -13.18
CA PRO A 260 -6.92 -11.07 -12.74
C PRO A 260 -5.96 -11.66 -11.70
N VAL A 261 -6.49 -12.45 -10.77
CA VAL A 261 -5.67 -13.35 -9.97
C VAL A 261 -5.25 -14.52 -10.85
N ILE A 262 -3.95 -14.71 -11.02
CA ILE A 262 -3.38 -15.78 -11.82
C ILE A 262 -3.15 -17.03 -10.98
N LYS A 263 -2.81 -16.84 -9.69
CA LYS A 263 -2.53 -17.91 -8.75
C LYS A 263 -2.96 -17.52 -7.33
N TYR A 264 -3.52 -18.45 -6.59
CA TYR A 264 -3.65 -18.38 -5.14
C TYR A 264 -2.51 -19.18 -4.51
N TYR A 265 -1.62 -18.51 -3.78
CA TYR A 265 -0.51 -19.15 -3.08
C TYR A 265 -1.03 -19.90 -1.85
N HIS A 266 -0.53 -21.13 -1.68
CA HIS A 266 -0.84 -21.91 -0.49
C HIS A 266 -0.07 -21.36 0.74
N PRO A 267 -0.58 -21.51 1.97
CA PRO A 267 0.15 -21.08 3.18
C PRO A 267 1.59 -21.62 3.27
N ASP A 268 1.85 -22.83 2.81
CA ASP A 268 3.20 -23.41 2.77
C ASP A 268 4.14 -22.67 1.81
N GLU A 269 3.61 -22.11 0.71
CA GLU A 269 4.41 -21.29 -0.21
C GLU A 269 4.77 -19.94 0.45
N PHE A 270 3.89 -19.35 1.27
CA PHE A 270 4.22 -18.18 2.07
C PHE A 270 5.32 -18.46 3.10
N LYS A 271 5.29 -19.64 3.72
CA LYS A 271 6.36 -20.09 4.61
C LYS A 271 7.71 -20.15 3.90
N MET A 272 7.75 -20.80 2.72
CA MET A 272 8.96 -20.86 1.89
C MET A 272 9.45 -19.45 1.50
N LEU A 273 8.54 -18.55 1.11
CA LEU A 273 8.90 -17.16 0.80
C LEU A 273 9.45 -16.43 2.02
N GLN A 274 8.89 -16.66 3.21
CA GLN A 274 9.37 -16.10 4.46
C GLN A 274 10.77 -16.60 4.84
N GLU A 275 11.04 -17.88 4.64
CA GLU A 275 12.35 -18.51 4.91
C GLU A 275 13.44 -17.98 3.97
N HIS A 276 13.06 -17.54 2.77
CA HIS A 276 14.00 -16.99 1.79
C HIS A 276 14.25 -15.48 1.97
N ALA A 277 13.28 -14.73 2.52
CA ALA A 277 13.34 -13.28 2.68
C ALA A 277 14.31 -12.86 3.79
#